data_843db5168117b68091e1382a6fd9e91d
#
_entry.id   843db5168117b68091e1382a6fd9e91d
#
_cell.length_a   1.000
_cell.length_b   1.000
_cell.length_c   1.000
_cell.angle_alpha   90.00
_cell.angle_beta   90.00
_cell.angle_gamma   90.00
#
_symmetry.space_group_name_H-M   'P 1'
#
loop_
_entity.id
_entity.type
_entity.pdbx_description
1 polymer ?
#
loop_
_entity_poly.entity_id
_entity_poly.type
_entity_poly.pdbx_seq_one_letter_code
_entity_poly.pdbx_strand_id
1 'polypeptide(L)'
;EKGKYISYANCGLPYYIGGVIEERDKLFVQTPEAFSTRFRVDVRTENEAIFIDRKRKTVTIRQSSEDTYEESYDKLVISTGASPVRPPLPGIDLSGIFTLRNVTDTDRIKEYIKSHAPRKAVIVGAGFIGLEMAENLTEMGVSVTIVQRPNQLLAPLDADMASFVHAEMRRHGVALRLGETVTGFRQDGDSVLTLLEESEPLRSDMVLLAIGVTPDTHLAKEAGLELGIRGSIAVNERMETSVPDIYAVGDAVEVTHFVTGQKALISLAGPANKQGRIAADNICGGNSHFHGSQGSSVLKLFGLTAASTGINEKAAQAAEIAYGKVVLFPASHAAYYPGAQSMAMKVLYEKESLRLLGAQIVGGEGVDKRIDVLATAIRSKMKALELTELDLSYAPPYSSAKDPVNMAGFMIEDLESGKVQQFHWNDVEDLPCD
;
A
#
# COMPACT_ATOMS: atom_id res chain seq x y z
N GLU A 1 -9.40 -7.65 -21.02
CA GLU A 1 -8.76 -8.22 -19.83
C GLU A 1 -8.02 -9.51 -20.19
N LYS A 2 -6.71 -9.59 -19.88
CA LYS A 2 -5.91 -10.79 -20.18
C LYS A 2 -6.20 -11.97 -19.24
N GLY A 3 -6.74 -11.68 -18.06
CA GLY A 3 -7.12 -12.70 -17.09
C GLY A 3 -8.57 -13.15 -17.24
N LYS A 4 -8.96 -14.14 -16.42
CA LYS A 4 -10.32 -14.68 -16.37
C LYS A 4 -11.29 -13.80 -15.58
N TYR A 5 -10.78 -12.93 -14.71
CA TYR A 5 -11.57 -12.22 -13.70
C TYR A 5 -11.41 -10.71 -13.86
N ILE A 6 -12.53 -10.00 -13.98
CA ILE A 6 -12.55 -8.55 -14.26
C ILE A 6 -12.60 -7.68 -13.01
N SER A 7 -13.17 -8.18 -11.94
CA SER A 7 -13.39 -7.39 -10.72
C SER A 7 -13.41 -8.30 -9.50
N TYR A 8 -12.39 -8.19 -8.69
CA TYR A 8 -12.22 -9.01 -7.48
C TYR A 8 -11.56 -8.21 -6.36
N ALA A 9 -11.75 -8.68 -5.13
CA ALA A 9 -11.21 -8.09 -3.92
C ALA A 9 -9.68 -8.34 -3.82
N ASN A 10 -8.89 -7.51 -4.50
CA ASN A 10 -7.42 -7.64 -4.51
C ASN A 10 -6.84 -7.66 -3.10
N CYS A 11 -7.32 -6.76 -2.21
CA CYS A 11 -6.92 -6.73 -0.81
C CYS A 11 -7.49 -7.90 0.02
N GLY A 12 -8.41 -8.68 -0.52
CA GLY A 12 -8.95 -9.89 0.12
C GLY A 12 -8.12 -11.16 -0.11
N LEU A 13 -7.18 -11.13 -1.04
CA LEU A 13 -6.43 -12.32 -1.45
C LEU A 13 -5.61 -12.95 -0.30
N PRO A 14 -4.85 -12.19 0.50
CA PRO A 14 -4.16 -12.74 1.68
C PRO A 14 -5.12 -13.38 2.67
N TYR A 15 -6.25 -12.73 2.94
CA TYR A 15 -7.27 -13.21 3.89
C TYR A 15 -8.00 -14.45 3.41
N TYR A 16 -8.17 -14.61 2.09
CA TYR A 16 -8.68 -15.85 1.52
C TYR A 16 -7.64 -16.98 1.60
N ILE A 17 -6.36 -16.70 1.39
CA ILE A 17 -5.30 -17.69 1.58
C ILE A 17 -5.30 -18.18 3.02
N GLY A 18 -5.37 -17.27 4.00
CA GLY A 18 -5.40 -17.55 5.43
C GLY A 18 -6.69 -18.17 5.95
N GLY A 19 -7.76 -18.21 5.14
CA GLY A 19 -9.06 -18.78 5.54
C GLY A 19 -9.98 -17.85 6.31
N VAL A 20 -9.62 -16.57 6.49
CA VAL A 20 -10.50 -15.54 7.06
C VAL A 20 -11.69 -15.29 6.12
N ILE A 21 -11.43 -15.24 4.82
CA ILE A 21 -12.46 -15.34 3.78
C ILE A 21 -12.52 -16.81 3.37
N GLU A 22 -13.58 -17.48 3.77
CA GLU A 22 -13.69 -18.94 3.58
C GLU A 22 -14.07 -19.33 2.15
N GLU A 23 -15.01 -18.58 1.56
CA GLU A 23 -15.58 -18.88 0.25
C GLU A 23 -14.86 -18.10 -0.85
N ARG A 24 -14.34 -18.82 -1.87
CA ARG A 24 -13.64 -18.21 -3.01
C ARG A 24 -14.50 -17.19 -3.76
N ASP A 25 -15.79 -17.48 -3.89
CA ASP A 25 -16.70 -16.63 -4.65
C ASP A 25 -16.94 -15.27 -4.00
N LYS A 26 -16.66 -15.11 -2.70
CA LYS A 26 -16.69 -13.81 -2.00
C LYS A 26 -15.57 -12.87 -2.48
N LEU A 27 -14.56 -13.38 -3.17
CA LEU A 27 -13.53 -12.53 -3.78
C LEU A 27 -14.07 -11.76 -4.99
N PHE A 28 -15.11 -12.25 -5.67
CA PHE A 28 -15.60 -11.63 -6.90
C PHE A 28 -16.61 -10.53 -6.59
N VAL A 29 -16.25 -9.30 -6.95
CA VAL A 29 -17.13 -8.13 -6.82
C VAL A 29 -18.12 -8.07 -7.97
N GLN A 30 -17.67 -8.41 -9.19
CA GLN A 30 -18.49 -8.49 -10.38
C GLN A 30 -18.00 -9.64 -11.27
N THR A 31 -18.96 -10.37 -11.88
CA THR A 31 -18.63 -11.31 -12.95
C THR A 31 -18.74 -10.64 -14.33
N PRO A 32 -18.09 -11.16 -15.38
CA PRO A 32 -18.23 -10.64 -16.73
C PRO A 32 -19.68 -10.53 -17.20
N GLU A 33 -20.48 -11.56 -16.93
CA GLU A 33 -21.88 -11.65 -17.34
C GLU A 33 -22.75 -10.63 -16.59
N ALA A 34 -22.58 -10.52 -15.27
CA ALA A 34 -23.32 -9.57 -14.45
C ALA A 34 -22.99 -8.13 -14.83
N PHE A 35 -21.70 -7.84 -15.07
CA PHE A 35 -21.22 -6.52 -15.48
C PHE A 35 -21.76 -6.16 -16.86
N SER A 36 -21.64 -7.07 -17.83
CA SER A 36 -22.13 -6.87 -19.21
C SER A 36 -23.63 -6.64 -19.23
N THR A 37 -24.42 -7.45 -18.51
CA THR A 37 -25.87 -7.33 -18.43
C THR A 37 -26.29 -6.01 -17.79
N ARG A 38 -25.66 -5.63 -16.68
CA ARG A 38 -26.03 -4.43 -15.91
C ARG A 38 -25.68 -3.14 -16.62
N PHE A 39 -24.46 -3.09 -17.21
CA PHE A 39 -23.90 -1.86 -17.76
C PHE A 39 -23.90 -1.82 -19.29
N ARG A 40 -24.30 -2.89 -19.95
CA ARG A 40 -24.29 -3.04 -21.43
C ARG A 40 -22.89 -2.79 -22.03
N VAL A 41 -21.88 -3.30 -21.34
CA VAL A 41 -20.48 -3.23 -21.76
C VAL A 41 -20.06 -4.58 -22.34
N ASP A 42 -19.39 -4.60 -23.48
CA ASP A 42 -18.79 -5.79 -24.03
C ASP A 42 -17.52 -6.14 -23.22
N VAL A 43 -17.60 -7.23 -22.45
CA VAL A 43 -16.55 -7.67 -21.55
C VAL A 43 -15.86 -8.88 -22.15
N ARG A 44 -14.58 -8.72 -22.51
CA ARG A 44 -13.77 -9.78 -23.11
C ARG A 44 -12.65 -10.17 -22.15
N THR A 45 -12.81 -11.31 -21.50
CA THR A 45 -11.77 -11.95 -20.68
C THR A 45 -10.88 -12.86 -21.53
N GLU A 46 -9.66 -13.16 -21.06
CA GLU A 46 -8.67 -13.96 -21.78
C GLU A 46 -8.33 -13.36 -23.17
N ASN A 47 -8.39 -12.04 -23.23
CA ASN A 47 -8.08 -11.20 -24.38
C ASN A 47 -7.01 -10.18 -23.99
N GLU A 48 -5.80 -10.34 -24.49
CA GLU A 48 -4.67 -9.47 -24.17
C GLU A 48 -4.48 -8.40 -25.25
N ALA A 49 -4.56 -7.12 -24.88
CA ALA A 49 -4.13 -6.03 -25.74
C ALA A 49 -2.60 -6.08 -25.87
N ILE A 50 -2.09 -6.27 -27.07
CA ILE A 50 -0.66 -6.46 -27.36
C ILE A 50 -0.02 -5.30 -28.10
N PHE A 51 -0.79 -4.48 -28.79
CA PHE A 51 -0.28 -3.32 -29.53
C PHE A 51 -1.36 -2.24 -29.67
N ILE A 52 -0.96 -0.97 -29.64
CA ILE A 52 -1.82 0.21 -29.87
C ILE A 52 -1.27 0.97 -31.08
N ASP A 53 -2.02 1.03 -32.17
CA ASP A 53 -1.75 1.94 -33.27
C ASP A 53 -2.51 3.26 -33.06
N ARG A 54 -1.80 4.24 -32.52
CA ARG A 54 -2.38 5.57 -32.22
C ARG A 54 -2.76 6.39 -33.47
N LYS A 55 -2.18 6.06 -34.66
CA LYS A 55 -2.52 6.76 -35.92
C LYS A 55 -3.81 6.23 -36.53
N ARG A 56 -3.98 4.91 -36.51
CA ARG A 56 -5.19 4.25 -36.98
C ARG A 56 -6.29 4.22 -35.90
N LYS A 57 -5.96 4.55 -34.66
CA LYS A 57 -6.81 4.38 -33.48
C LYS A 57 -7.34 2.95 -33.38
N THR A 58 -6.44 1.98 -33.41
CA THR A 58 -6.77 0.56 -33.23
C THR A 58 -5.92 -0.06 -32.14
N VAL A 59 -6.47 -1.07 -31.50
CA VAL A 59 -5.78 -1.95 -30.55
C VAL A 59 -5.76 -3.34 -31.13
N THR A 60 -4.58 -3.95 -31.22
CA THR A 60 -4.44 -5.37 -31.57
C THR A 60 -4.59 -6.20 -30.32
N ILE A 61 -5.45 -7.19 -30.38
CA ILE A 61 -5.83 -8.04 -29.26
C ILE A 61 -5.50 -9.48 -29.61
N ARG A 62 -4.82 -10.18 -28.70
CA ARG A 62 -4.53 -11.61 -28.79
C ARG A 62 -5.46 -12.37 -27.85
N GLN A 63 -6.11 -13.39 -28.39
CA GLN A 63 -6.95 -14.33 -27.65
C GLN A 63 -6.14 -15.48 -27.05
N SER A 64 -6.71 -16.22 -26.13
CA SER A 64 -6.07 -17.44 -25.58
C SER A 64 -5.86 -18.54 -26.63
N SER A 65 -6.56 -18.49 -27.78
CA SER A 65 -6.33 -19.34 -28.96
C SER A 65 -5.10 -18.93 -29.77
N GLU A 66 -4.37 -17.88 -29.39
CA GLU A 66 -3.28 -17.21 -30.13
C GLU A 66 -3.75 -16.46 -31.39
N ASP A 67 -5.03 -16.48 -31.73
CA ASP A 67 -5.60 -15.65 -32.77
C ASP A 67 -5.58 -14.17 -32.40
N THR A 68 -5.38 -13.30 -33.39
CA THR A 68 -5.37 -11.86 -33.19
C THR A 68 -6.47 -11.18 -34.00
N TYR A 69 -7.01 -10.10 -33.43
CA TYR A 69 -7.94 -9.20 -34.12
C TYR A 69 -7.66 -7.76 -33.73
N GLU A 70 -8.18 -6.82 -34.53
CA GLU A 70 -8.09 -5.39 -34.26
C GLU A 70 -9.45 -4.84 -33.78
N GLU A 71 -9.41 -3.93 -32.81
CA GLU A 71 -10.55 -3.16 -32.36
C GLU A 71 -10.26 -1.68 -32.49
N SER A 72 -11.17 -0.92 -33.09
CA SER A 72 -11.02 0.53 -33.19
C SER A 72 -11.54 1.25 -31.96
N TYR A 73 -11.02 2.44 -31.68
CA TYR A 73 -11.50 3.27 -30.56
C TYR A 73 -11.64 4.73 -30.94
N ASP A 74 -12.62 5.41 -30.35
CA ASP A 74 -12.70 6.87 -30.32
C ASP A 74 -11.90 7.43 -29.13
N LYS A 75 -12.03 6.77 -27.99
CA LYS A 75 -11.29 7.04 -26.75
C LYS A 75 -10.77 5.73 -26.15
N LEU A 76 -9.55 5.76 -25.65
CA LEU A 76 -8.89 4.60 -25.05
C LEU A 76 -8.52 4.91 -23.60
N VAL A 77 -8.79 3.97 -22.68
CA VAL A 77 -8.31 4.03 -21.29
C VAL A 77 -7.34 2.88 -21.06
N ILE A 78 -6.11 3.18 -20.66
CA ILE A 78 -5.10 2.21 -20.26
C ILE A 78 -5.17 2.04 -18.74
N SER A 79 -5.54 0.85 -18.28
CA SER A 79 -5.63 0.50 -16.85
C SER A 79 -4.95 -0.84 -16.55
N THR A 80 -3.74 -0.99 -17.09
CA THR A 80 -2.94 -2.22 -17.04
C THR A 80 -2.44 -2.57 -15.63
N GLY A 81 -2.48 -1.59 -14.71
CA GLY A 81 -2.07 -1.78 -13.32
C GLY A 81 -0.56 -1.95 -13.16
N ALA A 82 -0.15 -2.86 -12.28
CA ALA A 82 1.24 -3.13 -11.96
C ALA A 82 1.47 -4.64 -11.78
N SER A 83 2.67 -5.09 -12.05
CA SER A 83 3.11 -6.47 -11.88
C SER A 83 4.07 -6.61 -10.69
N PRO A 84 4.06 -7.75 -9.96
CA PRO A 84 5.02 -8.00 -8.90
C PRO A 84 6.46 -7.95 -9.41
N VAL A 85 7.34 -7.35 -8.63
CA VAL A 85 8.77 -7.33 -8.95
C VAL A 85 9.34 -8.74 -8.79
N ARG A 86 9.93 -9.26 -9.86
CA ARG A 86 10.72 -10.49 -9.89
C ARG A 86 12.13 -10.17 -10.39
N PRO A 87 13.09 -9.90 -9.49
CA PRO A 87 14.46 -9.60 -9.91
C PRO A 87 15.11 -10.84 -10.54
N PRO A 88 16.09 -10.68 -11.42
CA PRO A 88 16.75 -11.81 -12.08
C PRO A 88 17.75 -12.51 -11.13
N LEU A 89 17.24 -13.07 -10.05
CA LEU A 89 18.02 -13.80 -9.07
C LEU A 89 18.13 -15.28 -9.46
N PRO A 90 19.31 -15.92 -9.23
CA PRO A 90 19.46 -17.35 -9.43
C PRO A 90 18.38 -18.14 -8.67
N GLY A 91 17.74 -19.11 -9.33
CA GLY A 91 16.74 -19.99 -8.73
C GLY A 91 15.37 -19.37 -8.47
N ILE A 92 15.08 -18.16 -8.94
CA ILE A 92 13.79 -17.48 -8.67
C ILE A 92 12.57 -18.23 -9.25
N ASP A 93 12.78 -19.10 -10.23
CA ASP A 93 11.73 -19.89 -10.88
C ASP A 93 11.55 -21.29 -10.28
N LEU A 94 12.20 -21.58 -9.15
CA LEU A 94 12.03 -22.85 -8.43
C LEU A 94 10.58 -23.02 -7.97
N SER A 95 10.14 -24.29 -7.93
CA SER A 95 8.85 -24.65 -7.32
C SER A 95 8.83 -24.23 -5.84
N GLY A 96 7.69 -23.75 -5.37
CA GLY A 96 7.56 -23.23 -4.00
C GLY A 96 7.89 -21.75 -3.83
N ILE A 97 8.30 -21.04 -4.92
CA ILE A 97 8.47 -19.58 -4.90
C ILE A 97 7.27 -18.91 -5.59
N PHE A 98 6.63 -17.98 -4.88
CA PHE A 98 5.38 -17.34 -5.30
C PHE A 98 5.48 -15.82 -5.27
N THR A 99 4.64 -15.20 -6.08
CA THR A 99 4.20 -13.81 -5.96
C THR A 99 2.68 -13.81 -5.73
N LEU A 100 2.14 -12.74 -5.18
CA LEU A 100 0.69 -12.59 -4.99
C LEU A 100 0.22 -11.29 -5.63
N ARG A 101 -0.60 -11.41 -6.69
CA ARG A 101 -1.16 -10.25 -7.40
C ARG A 101 -2.63 -10.42 -7.77
N ASN A 102 -3.04 -11.63 -8.14
CA ASN A 102 -4.36 -11.90 -8.70
C ASN A 102 -4.94 -13.21 -8.16
N VAL A 103 -6.16 -13.55 -8.60
CA VAL A 103 -6.86 -14.76 -8.17
C VAL A 103 -6.12 -16.03 -8.60
N THR A 104 -5.47 -16.03 -9.76
CA THR A 104 -4.71 -17.19 -10.24
C THR A 104 -3.50 -17.47 -9.34
N ASP A 105 -2.77 -16.43 -8.92
CA ASP A 105 -1.68 -16.58 -7.96
C ASP A 105 -2.19 -17.12 -6.63
N THR A 106 -3.33 -16.61 -6.17
CA THR A 106 -4.00 -17.03 -4.93
C THR A 106 -4.37 -18.50 -4.97
N ASP A 107 -5.01 -18.95 -6.06
CA ASP A 107 -5.38 -20.33 -6.27
C ASP A 107 -4.14 -21.26 -6.26
N ARG A 108 -3.05 -20.86 -6.90
CA ARG A 108 -1.78 -21.58 -6.91
C ARG A 108 -1.16 -21.71 -5.51
N ILE A 109 -1.13 -20.61 -4.75
CA ILE A 109 -0.62 -20.61 -3.38
C ILE A 109 -1.49 -21.52 -2.50
N LYS A 110 -2.80 -21.40 -2.60
CA LYS A 110 -3.74 -22.20 -1.80
C LYS A 110 -3.65 -23.70 -2.11
N GLU A 111 -3.52 -24.06 -3.39
CA GLU A 111 -3.32 -25.44 -3.81
C GLU A 111 -1.96 -25.98 -3.33
N TYR A 112 -0.91 -25.17 -3.38
CA TYR A 112 0.40 -25.55 -2.84
C TYR A 112 0.33 -25.80 -1.34
N ILE A 113 -0.30 -24.90 -0.58
CA ILE A 113 -0.47 -25.07 0.88
C ILE A 113 -1.24 -26.37 1.19
N LYS A 114 -2.31 -26.63 0.43
CA LYS A 114 -3.13 -27.84 0.61
C LYS A 114 -2.36 -29.12 0.31
N SER A 115 -1.58 -29.14 -0.76
CA SER A 115 -0.88 -30.36 -1.23
C SER A 115 0.44 -30.65 -0.51
N HIS A 116 1.15 -29.61 -0.06
CA HIS A 116 2.49 -29.73 0.55
C HIS A 116 2.50 -29.51 2.06
N ALA A 117 1.41 -28.96 2.65
CA ALA A 117 1.30 -28.64 4.08
C ALA A 117 2.58 -27.96 4.64
N PRO A 118 3.01 -26.81 4.08
CA PRO A 118 4.27 -26.15 4.46
C PRO A 118 4.27 -25.80 5.94
N ARG A 119 5.37 -26.06 6.61
CA ARG A 119 5.58 -25.75 8.03
C ARG A 119 6.41 -24.49 8.23
N LYS A 120 7.20 -24.11 7.21
CA LYS A 120 8.09 -22.94 7.24
C LYS A 120 7.93 -22.13 5.95
N ALA A 121 7.76 -20.83 6.11
CA ALA A 121 7.71 -19.90 4.99
C ALA A 121 8.73 -18.79 5.17
N VAL A 122 9.35 -18.38 4.06
CA VAL A 122 10.13 -17.14 3.99
C VAL A 122 9.35 -16.13 3.15
N ILE A 123 9.16 -14.93 3.70
CA ILE A 123 8.57 -13.79 2.99
C ILE A 123 9.67 -12.78 2.72
N VAL A 124 9.92 -12.50 1.45
CA VAL A 124 10.89 -11.50 1.03
C VAL A 124 10.17 -10.20 0.74
N GLY A 125 10.40 -9.20 1.60
CA GLY A 125 9.73 -7.91 1.55
C GLY A 125 8.64 -7.73 2.61
N ALA A 126 8.62 -6.57 3.24
CA ALA A 126 7.77 -6.22 4.39
C ALA A 126 6.89 -5.00 4.12
N GLY A 127 6.32 -4.91 2.91
CA GLY A 127 5.20 -4.03 2.59
C GLY A 127 3.85 -4.63 3.03
N PHE A 128 2.74 -4.02 2.64
CA PHE A 128 1.39 -4.46 3.00
C PHE A 128 1.15 -5.95 2.71
N ILE A 129 1.38 -6.40 1.48
CA ILE A 129 1.15 -7.80 1.07
C ILE A 129 2.01 -8.76 1.88
N GLY A 130 3.30 -8.42 2.09
CA GLY A 130 4.21 -9.27 2.87
C GLY A 130 3.78 -9.44 4.32
N LEU A 131 3.33 -8.38 4.95
CA LEU A 131 2.88 -8.38 6.35
C LEU A 131 1.51 -9.08 6.52
N GLU A 132 0.54 -8.84 5.62
CA GLU A 132 -0.74 -9.53 5.62
C GLU A 132 -0.57 -11.04 5.39
N MET A 133 0.32 -11.44 4.48
CA MET A 133 0.64 -12.85 4.27
C MET A 133 1.37 -13.47 5.46
N ALA A 134 2.25 -12.71 6.14
CA ALA A 134 2.91 -13.17 7.35
C ALA A 134 1.91 -13.44 8.48
N GLU A 135 0.96 -12.53 8.71
CA GLU A 135 -0.15 -12.74 9.65
C GLU A 135 -0.93 -14.01 9.29
N ASN A 136 -1.45 -14.06 8.06
CA ASN A 136 -2.33 -15.15 7.64
C ASN A 136 -1.65 -16.53 7.66
N LEU A 137 -0.39 -16.64 7.24
CA LEU A 137 0.36 -17.90 7.32
C LEU A 137 0.67 -18.28 8.77
N THR A 138 1.00 -17.31 9.63
CA THR A 138 1.23 -17.57 11.06
C THR A 138 -0.03 -18.10 11.76
N GLU A 139 -1.19 -17.50 11.49
CA GLU A 139 -2.48 -17.95 12.01
C GLU A 139 -2.85 -19.37 11.53
N MET A 140 -2.35 -19.78 10.36
CA MET A 140 -2.47 -21.17 9.88
C MET A 140 -1.47 -22.13 10.53
N GLY A 141 -0.60 -21.67 11.44
CA GLY A 141 0.42 -22.47 12.11
C GLY A 141 1.72 -22.65 11.33
N VAL A 142 1.96 -21.86 10.29
CA VAL A 142 3.22 -21.84 9.54
C VAL A 142 4.24 -20.95 10.27
N SER A 143 5.46 -21.44 10.48
CA SER A 143 6.56 -20.64 11.03
C SER A 143 7.08 -19.70 9.95
N VAL A 144 6.90 -18.39 10.16
CA VAL A 144 7.21 -17.34 9.17
C VAL A 144 8.50 -16.62 9.53
N THR A 145 9.36 -16.43 8.52
CA THR A 145 10.51 -15.52 8.58
C THR A 145 10.35 -14.44 7.51
N ILE A 146 10.38 -13.18 7.90
CA ILE A 146 10.42 -12.03 6.98
C ILE A 146 11.87 -11.63 6.76
N VAL A 147 12.28 -11.53 5.50
CA VAL A 147 13.56 -10.96 5.07
C VAL A 147 13.30 -9.61 4.43
N GLN A 148 13.95 -8.58 4.93
CA GLN A 148 13.74 -7.20 4.48
C GLN A 148 15.07 -6.47 4.35
N ARG A 149 15.33 -5.88 3.17
CA ARG A 149 16.56 -5.14 2.90
C ARG A 149 16.73 -3.87 3.76
N PRO A 150 15.72 -2.99 3.92
CA PRO A 150 15.76 -1.96 4.95
C PRO A 150 15.73 -2.53 6.38
N ASN A 151 16.22 -1.74 7.33
CA ASN A 151 16.20 -2.08 8.76
C ASN A 151 14.82 -1.92 9.42
N GLN A 152 13.74 -1.83 8.63
CA GLN A 152 12.40 -1.69 9.17
C GLN A 152 11.34 -2.34 8.28
N LEU A 153 10.23 -2.73 8.90
CA LEU A 153 8.98 -3.09 8.25
C LEU A 153 8.20 -1.83 7.87
N LEU A 154 7.29 -1.93 6.90
CA LEU A 154 6.27 -0.93 6.59
C LEU A 154 6.85 0.47 6.35
N ALA A 155 7.52 0.66 5.21
CA ALA A 155 8.23 1.88 4.83
C ALA A 155 7.44 3.22 4.94
N PRO A 156 6.09 3.27 4.89
CA PRO A 156 5.35 4.50 5.17
C PRO A 156 5.46 5.02 6.61
N LEU A 157 5.83 4.17 7.57
CA LEU A 157 6.10 4.60 8.94
C LEU A 157 7.54 5.09 9.10
N ASP A 158 7.79 5.94 10.09
CA ASP A 158 9.14 6.22 10.59
C ASP A 158 9.63 5.07 11.48
N ALA A 159 10.94 5.00 11.74
CA ALA A 159 11.56 3.88 12.44
C ALA A 159 11.03 3.67 13.87
N ASP A 160 10.77 4.75 14.59
CA ASP A 160 10.16 4.73 15.92
C ASP A 160 8.75 4.14 15.90
N MET A 161 7.93 4.54 14.94
CA MET A 161 6.58 4.02 14.76
C MET A 161 6.57 2.57 14.25
N ALA A 162 7.48 2.21 13.34
CA ALA A 162 7.64 0.85 12.86
C ALA A 162 8.09 -0.13 13.96
N SER A 163 8.75 0.35 15.01
CA SER A 163 9.18 -0.48 16.15
C SER A 163 8.02 -1.21 16.84
N PHE A 164 6.84 -0.60 16.91
CA PHE A 164 5.64 -1.23 17.45
C PHE A 164 5.17 -2.39 16.56
N VAL A 165 5.26 -2.24 15.25
CA VAL A 165 4.96 -3.31 14.29
C VAL A 165 5.98 -4.44 14.43
N HIS A 166 7.28 -4.13 14.59
CA HIS A 166 8.33 -5.14 14.85
C HIS A 166 8.03 -5.95 16.13
N ALA A 167 7.64 -5.26 17.20
CA ALA A 167 7.32 -5.90 18.48
C ALA A 167 6.11 -6.83 18.35
N GLU A 168 5.05 -6.40 17.66
CA GLU A 168 3.85 -7.21 17.44
C GLU A 168 4.15 -8.46 16.62
N MET A 169 4.89 -8.33 15.51
CA MET A 169 5.26 -9.46 14.67
C MET A 169 6.08 -10.50 15.46
N ARG A 170 7.07 -10.04 16.24
CA ARG A 170 7.87 -10.93 17.11
C ARG A 170 7.04 -11.58 18.21
N ARG A 171 6.09 -10.86 18.82
CA ARG A 171 5.18 -11.38 19.83
C ARG A 171 4.36 -12.57 19.31
N HIS A 172 4.02 -12.54 18.03
CA HIS A 172 3.30 -13.63 17.35
C HIS A 172 4.23 -14.69 16.73
N GLY A 173 5.52 -14.67 17.05
CA GLY A 173 6.49 -15.68 16.63
C GLY A 173 7.03 -15.52 15.22
N VAL A 174 6.77 -14.40 14.56
CA VAL A 174 7.36 -14.10 13.24
C VAL A 174 8.82 -13.68 13.43
N ALA A 175 9.74 -14.40 12.77
CA ALA A 175 11.15 -14.05 12.77
C ALA A 175 11.41 -12.89 11.79
N LEU A 176 12.18 -11.89 12.23
CA LEU A 176 12.52 -10.72 11.41
C LEU A 176 14.02 -10.71 11.10
N ARG A 177 14.36 -10.73 9.83
CA ARG A 177 15.71 -10.57 9.27
C ARG A 177 15.73 -9.24 8.53
N LEU A 178 16.04 -8.17 9.27
CA LEU A 178 16.07 -6.80 8.77
C LEU A 178 17.50 -6.42 8.39
N GLY A 179 17.67 -5.54 7.39
CA GLY A 179 18.97 -5.16 6.86
C GLY A 179 19.60 -6.25 5.98
N GLU A 180 18.86 -7.28 5.60
CA GLU A 180 19.37 -8.44 4.87
C GLU A 180 18.93 -8.45 3.41
N THR A 181 19.86 -8.75 2.51
CA THR A 181 19.62 -8.83 1.07
C THR A 181 19.57 -10.30 0.61
N VAL A 182 18.50 -10.65 -0.11
CA VAL A 182 18.40 -11.96 -0.78
C VAL A 182 19.21 -11.92 -2.07
N THR A 183 20.11 -12.88 -2.24
CA THR A 183 21.00 -12.98 -3.42
C THR A 183 20.61 -14.09 -4.39
N GLY A 184 19.72 -15.00 -3.98
CA GLY A 184 19.27 -16.09 -4.83
C GLY A 184 18.51 -17.17 -4.04
N PHE A 185 18.16 -18.23 -4.76
CA PHE A 185 17.45 -19.39 -4.22
C PHE A 185 18.11 -20.68 -4.72
N ARG A 186 18.04 -21.73 -3.93
CA ARG A 186 18.56 -23.06 -4.30
C ARG A 186 17.62 -24.15 -3.80
N GLN A 187 17.40 -25.16 -4.62
CA GLN A 187 16.64 -26.33 -4.21
C GLN A 187 17.41 -27.16 -3.18
N ASP A 188 16.73 -27.65 -2.15
CA ASP A 188 17.27 -28.54 -1.11
C ASP A 188 16.24 -29.63 -0.75
N GLY A 189 16.25 -30.72 -1.52
CA GLY A 189 15.19 -31.71 -1.49
C GLY A 189 13.85 -31.09 -1.89
N ASP A 190 12.84 -31.22 -1.04
CA ASP A 190 11.52 -30.60 -1.23
C ASP A 190 11.44 -29.14 -0.71
N SER A 191 12.52 -28.64 -0.12
CA SER A 191 12.59 -27.28 0.46
C SER A 191 13.36 -26.32 -0.45
N VAL A 192 13.21 -25.03 -0.21
CA VAL A 192 13.94 -23.94 -0.85
C VAL A 192 14.90 -23.31 0.17
N LEU A 193 16.16 -23.15 -0.20
CA LEU A 193 17.13 -22.32 0.51
C LEU A 193 17.09 -20.90 -0.06
N THR A 194 16.71 -19.93 0.76
CA THR A 194 16.85 -18.51 0.46
C THR A 194 18.24 -18.06 0.85
N LEU A 195 19.07 -17.69 -0.14
CA LEU A 195 20.46 -17.26 0.04
C LEU A 195 20.50 -15.79 0.43
N LEU A 196 21.23 -15.48 1.49
CA LEU A 196 21.42 -14.14 2.02
C LEU A 196 22.85 -13.67 1.74
N GLU A 197 23.04 -12.34 1.71
CA GLU A 197 24.36 -11.76 1.36
C GLU A 197 25.41 -11.98 2.46
N GLU A 198 25.02 -11.77 3.73
CA GLU A 198 25.94 -11.79 4.86
C GLU A 198 25.62 -12.90 5.89
N SER A 199 24.52 -13.61 5.74
CA SER A 199 24.02 -14.56 6.73
C SER A 199 23.87 -15.95 6.14
N GLU A 200 23.73 -16.96 7.04
CA GLU A 200 23.44 -18.32 6.66
C GLU A 200 22.09 -18.44 5.89
N PRO A 201 22.01 -19.29 4.88
CA PRO A 201 20.80 -19.49 4.10
C PRO A 201 19.62 -19.92 4.98
N LEU A 202 18.43 -19.43 4.63
CA LEU A 202 17.17 -19.81 5.29
C LEU A 202 16.49 -20.95 4.55
N ARG A 203 16.27 -22.07 5.24
CA ARG A 203 15.53 -23.20 4.71
C ARG A 203 14.04 -23.06 4.98
N SER A 204 13.22 -23.16 3.93
CA SER A 204 11.76 -23.09 4.02
C SER A 204 11.09 -24.01 3.03
N ASP A 205 9.81 -24.30 3.27
CA ASP A 205 8.98 -25.13 2.39
C ASP A 205 8.32 -24.28 1.29
N MET A 206 8.18 -22.97 1.54
CA MET A 206 7.70 -22.01 0.54
C MET A 206 8.35 -20.64 0.72
N VAL A 207 8.39 -19.88 -0.36
CA VAL A 207 8.87 -18.49 -0.39
C VAL A 207 7.81 -17.61 -1.06
N LEU A 208 7.52 -16.46 -0.45
CA LEU A 208 6.69 -15.41 -1.06
C LEU A 208 7.55 -14.18 -1.35
N LEU A 209 7.55 -13.73 -2.60
CA LEU A 209 8.20 -12.48 -3.02
C LEU A 209 7.18 -11.35 -2.93
N ALA A 210 7.36 -10.43 -1.99
CA ALA A 210 6.52 -9.27 -1.73
C ALA A 210 7.34 -7.96 -1.72
N ILE A 211 8.32 -7.85 -2.63
CA ILE A 211 9.30 -6.76 -2.70
C ILE A 211 8.83 -5.53 -3.48
N GLY A 212 7.54 -5.44 -3.73
CA GLY A 212 6.89 -4.33 -4.42
C GLY A 212 6.38 -4.68 -5.82
N VAL A 213 5.90 -3.65 -6.50
CA VAL A 213 5.30 -3.74 -7.83
C VAL A 213 5.96 -2.75 -8.79
N THR A 214 5.93 -3.07 -10.08
CA THR A 214 6.35 -2.18 -11.16
C THR A 214 5.13 -1.89 -12.04
N PRO A 215 4.88 -0.63 -12.43
CA PRO A 215 3.84 -0.28 -13.38
C PRO A 215 3.92 -1.12 -14.66
N ASP A 216 2.79 -1.68 -15.10
CA ASP A 216 2.74 -2.45 -16.35
C ASP A 216 2.47 -1.49 -17.52
N THR A 217 3.56 -0.99 -18.11
CA THR A 217 3.52 0.10 -19.09
C THR A 217 4.10 -0.26 -20.45
N HIS A 218 4.35 -1.55 -20.71
CA HIS A 218 4.93 -2.02 -21.97
C HIS A 218 4.09 -1.54 -23.17
N LEU A 219 2.78 -1.72 -23.11
CA LEU A 219 1.84 -1.31 -24.15
C LEU A 219 1.88 0.22 -24.42
N ALA A 220 1.93 1.01 -23.34
CA ALA A 220 2.03 2.47 -23.43
C ALA A 220 3.37 2.92 -24.04
N LYS A 221 4.46 2.27 -23.63
CA LYS A 221 5.82 2.53 -24.15
C LYS A 221 5.93 2.26 -25.65
N GLU A 222 5.44 1.12 -26.10
CA GLU A 222 5.46 0.76 -27.53
C GLU A 222 4.57 1.68 -28.38
N ALA A 223 3.46 2.13 -27.83
CA ALA A 223 2.62 3.14 -28.46
C ALA A 223 3.26 4.54 -28.46
N GLY A 224 4.43 4.72 -27.83
CA GLY A 224 5.16 5.99 -27.78
C GLY A 224 4.49 7.05 -26.91
N LEU A 225 3.83 6.64 -25.83
CA LEU A 225 3.34 7.54 -24.78
C LEU A 225 4.51 8.00 -23.90
N GLU A 226 4.40 9.20 -23.36
CA GLU A 226 5.37 9.72 -22.38
C GLU A 226 5.29 8.91 -21.09
N LEU A 227 6.48 8.49 -20.62
CA LEU A 227 6.63 7.79 -19.35
C LEU A 227 7.31 8.71 -18.33
N GLY A 228 6.82 8.65 -17.10
CA GLY A 228 7.31 9.40 -15.96
C GLY A 228 8.20 8.58 -15.05
N ILE A 229 8.11 8.86 -13.75
CA ILE A 229 8.96 8.23 -12.73
C ILE A 229 8.83 6.71 -12.74
N ARG A 230 9.97 6.02 -12.62
CA ARG A 230 10.05 4.55 -12.59
C ARG A 230 9.31 3.85 -13.74
N GLY A 231 9.16 4.54 -14.89
CA GLY A 231 8.51 4.00 -16.07
C GLY A 231 6.98 3.97 -16.04
N SER A 232 6.35 4.69 -15.12
CA SER A 232 4.89 4.87 -15.10
C SER A 232 4.41 5.71 -16.28
N ILE A 233 3.12 5.64 -16.60
CA ILE A 233 2.54 6.50 -17.64
C ILE A 233 2.36 7.92 -17.08
N ALA A 234 2.90 8.92 -17.78
CA ALA A 234 2.69 10.32 -17.46
C ALA A 234 1.26 10.73 -17.83
N VAL A 235 0.54 11.31 -16.88
CA VAL A 235 -0.81 11.85 -17.07
C VAL A 235 -0.95 13.24 -16.45
N ASN A 236 -1.87 14.02 -17.00
CA ASN A 236 -2.26 15.29 -16.40
C ASN A 236 -3.36 15.08 -15.33
N GLU A 237 -3.84 16.18 -14.73
CA GLU A 237 -4.91 16.13 -13.72
C GLU A 237 -6.25 15.60 -14.25
N ARG A 238 -6.44 15.57 -15.57
CA ARG A 238 -7.64 15.03 -16.22
C ARG A 238 -7.50 13.56 -16.61
N MET A 239 -6.40 12.90 -16.23
CA MET A 239 -6.01 11.54 -16.59
C MET A 239 -5.71 11.36 -18.09
N GLU A 240 -5.47 12.44 -18.82
CA GLU A 240 -5.04 12.41 -20.22
C GLU A 240 -3.54 12.12 -20.31
N THR A 241 -3.16 11.26 -21.25
CA THR A 241 -1.75 10.95 -21.57
C THR A 241 -1.17 12.02 -22.50
N SER A 242 0.09 11.86 -22.89
CA SER A 242 0.74 12.72 -23.92
C SER A 242 0.14 12.60 -25.33
N VAL A 243 -0.76 11.63 -25.55
CA VAL A 243 -1.41 11.38 -26.84
C VAL A 243 -2.90 11.68 -26.73
N PRO A 244 -3.47 12.53 -27.59
CA PRO A 244 -4.90 12.83 -27.59
C PRO A 244 -5.76 11.55 -27.67
N ASP A 245 -6.90 11.59 -26.98
CA ASP A 245 -7.88 10.49 -26.94
C ASP A 245 -7.42 9.22 -26.21
N ILE A 246 -6.23 9.25 -25.59
CA ILE A 246 -5.73 8.16 -24.75
C ILE A 246 -5.58 8.66 -23.30
N TYR A 247 -6.26 7.97 -22.40
CA TYR A 247 -6.25 8.19 -20.94
C TYR A 247 -5.53 7.03 -20.27
N ALA A 248 -4.99 7.26 -19.07
CA ALA A 248 -4.45 6.18 -18.25
C ALA A 248 -4.78 6.39 -16.77
N VAL A 249 -5.01 5.28 -16.04
CA VAL A 249 -5.45 5.29 -14.64
C VAL A 249 -4.88 4.12 -13.84
N GLY A 250 -4.96 4.21 -12.50
CA GLY A 250 -4.61 3.15 -11.57
C GLY A 250 -3.11 3.04 -11.30
N ASP A 251 -2.65 1.83 -10.97
CA ASP A 251 -1.26 1.59 -10.54
C ASP A 251 -0.22 1.79 -11.68
N ALA A 252 -0.67 1.92 -12.92
CA ALA A 252 0.20 2.15 -14.08
C ALA A 252 0.65 3.60 -14.24
N VAL A 253 -0.01 4.56 -13.55
CA VAL A 253 0.25 5.99 -13.75
C VAL A 253 1.03 6.63 -12.61
N GLU A 254 1.76 7.70 -12.91
CA GLU A 254 2.27 8.60 -11.89
C GLU A 254 1.19 9.55 -11.40
N VAL A 255 1.31 9.99 -10.16
CA VAL A 255 0.43 10.99 -9.57
C VAL A 255 1.24 12.11 -8.93
N THR A 256 0.60 13.26 -8.68
CA THR A 256 1.18 14.30 -7.83
C THR A 256 0.91 13.96 -6.37
N HIS A 257 1.97 13.91 -5.55
CA HIS A 257 1.82 13.77 -4.11
C HIS A 257 1.25 15.06 -3.52
N PHE A 258 0.11 14.97 -2.84
CA PHE A 258 -0.67 16.15 -2.42
C PHE A 258 0.10 17.11 -1.49
N VAL A 259 0.94 16.56 -0.61
CA VAL A 259 1.69 17.38 0.38
C VAL A 259 2.94 18.00 -0.23
N THR A 260 3.73 17.23 -0.98
CA THR A 260 5.03 17.70 -1.51
C THR A 260 4.94 18.34 -2.88
N GLY A 261 3.85 18.12 -3.62
CA GLY A 261 3.73 18.55 -5.02
C GLY A 261 4.59 17.75 -6.00
N GLN A 262 5.40 16.82 -5.52
CA GLN A 262 6.28 16.01 -6.36
C GLN A 262 5.54 14.83 -7.00
N LYS A 263 6.10 14.32 -8.11
CA LYS A 263 5.59 13.10 -8.73
C LYS A 263 5.85 11.89 -7.85
N ALA A 264 4.85 11.02 -7.75
CA ALA A 264 4.88 9.82 -6.91
C ALA A 264 4.17 8.62 -7.57
N LEU A 265 4.52 7.42 -7.15
CA LEU A 265 3.74 6.20 -7.40
C LEU A 265 2.99 5.84 -6.13
N ILE A 266 1.67 5.87 -6.19
CA ILE A 266 0.77 5.56 -5.06
C ILE A 266 -0.22 4.51 -5.52
N SER A 267 0.21 3.25 -5.45
CA SER A 267 -0.56 2.08 -5.88
C SER A 267 -1.58 1.69 -4.80
N LEU A 268 -2.65 2.47 -4.69
CA LEU A 268 -3.74 2.29 -3.73
C LEU A 268 -5.10 2.34 -4.44
N ALA A 269 -6.06 1.56 -3.96
CA ALA A 269 -7.40 1.44 -4.52
C ALA A 269 -8.18 2.77 -4.52
N GLY A 270 -8.04 3.60 -3.48
CA GLY A 270 -8.72 4.89 -3.38
C GLY A 270 -8.38 5.84 -4.52
N PRO A 271 -7.11 6.16 -4.78
CA PRO A 271 -6.68 6.92 -5.95
C PRO A 271 -7.13 6.30 -7.27
N ALA A 272 -6.94 4.99 -7.47
CA ALA A 272 -7.31 4.29 -8.71
C ALA A 272 -8.80 4.45 -9.05
N ASN A 273 -9.70 4.28 -8.06
CA ASN A 273 -11.15 4.47 -8.25
C ASN A 273 -11.51 5.92 -8.63
N LYS A 274 -10.90 6.90 -7.96
CA LYS A 274 -11.11 8.32 -8.28
C LYS A 274 -10.63 8.66 -9.69
N GLN A 275 -9.47 8.14 -10.09
CA GLN A 275 -8.90 8.34 -11.42
C GLN A 275 -9.79 7.75 -12.50
N GLY A 276 -10.30 6.53 -12.32
CA GLY A 276 -11.22 5.89 -13.25
C GLY A 276 -12.49 6.71 -13.48
N ARG A 277 -13.07 7.26 -12.40
CA ARG A 277 -14.22 8.15 -12.47
C ARG A 277 -13.91 9.46 -13.22
N ILE A 278 -12.78 10.09 -12.90
CA ILE A 278 -12.34 11.35 -13.53
C ILE A 278 -12.08 11.15 -15.02
N ALA A 279 -11.42 10.06 -15.40
CA ALA A 279 -11.21 9.73 -16.81
C ALA A 279 -12.54 9.56 -17.55
N ALA A 280 -13.50 8.83 -16.97
CA ALA A 280 -14.82 8.62 -17.55
C ALA A 280 -15.59 9.94 -17.71
N ASP A 281 -15.62 10.80 -16.68
CA ASP A 281 -16.26 12.12 -16.76
C ASP A 281 -15.65 12.94 -17.91
N ASN A 282 -14.33 12.98 -18.04
CA ASN A 282 -13.64 13.77 -19.05
C ASN A 282 -13.81 13.20 -20.46
N ILE A 283 -13.86 11.88 -20.62
CA ILE A 283 -14.20 11.20 -21.88
C ILE A 283 -15.59 11.61 -22.36
N CYS A 284 -16.52 11.78 -21.44
CA CYS A 284 -17.90 12.21 -21.72
C CYS A 284 -18.07 13.74 -21.84
N GLY A 285 -16.97 14.50 -21.94
CA GLY A 285 -17.00 15.96 -22.12
C GLY A 285 -17.07 16.76 -20.81
N GLY A 286 -16.86 16.11 -19.67
CA GLY A 286 -16.76 16.79 -18.36
C GLY A 286 -15.44 17.52 -18.17
N ASN A 287 -15.28 18.13 -16.98
CA ASN A 287 -14.06 18.86 -16.57
C ASN A 287 -13.65 18.49 -15.15
N SER A 288 -13.51 17.21 -14.88
CA SER A 288 -13.09 16.68 -13.57
C SER A 288 -11.57 16.62 -13.45
N HIS A 289 -11.06 16.88 -12.23
CA HIS A 289 -9.61 16.95 -11.97
C HIS A 289 -9.21 16.06 -10.81
N PHE A 290 -8.10 15.37 -10.95
CA PHE A 290 -7.45 14.62 -9.89
C PHE A 290 -6.37 15.47 -9.21
N HIS A 291 -6.67 15.95 -8.02
CA HIS A 291 -5.76 16.84 -7.26
C HIS A 291 -4.72 16.07 -6.44
N GLY A 292 -4.20 14.99 -6.96
CA GLY A 292 -3.17 14.20 -6.32
C GLY A 292 -3.66 13.32 -5.16
N SER A 293 -2.74 12.58 -4.60
CA SER A 293 -2.95 11.67 -3.46
C SER A 293 -1.95 11.95 -2.34
N GLN A 294 -2.36 11.76 -1.11
CA GLN A 294 -1.49 11.85 0.08
C GLN A 294 -1.09 10.48 0.64
N GLY A 295 -1.51 9.38 0.01
CA GLY A 295 -1.08 8.03 0.36
C GLY A 295 -1.65 7.51 1.68
N SER A 296 -2.88 7.90 2.05
CA SER A 296 -3.52 7.37 3.26
C SER A 296 -3.67 5.85 3.20
N SER A 297 -3.22 5.17 4.23
CA SER A 297 -3.22 3.72 4.31
C SER A 297 -3.45 3.22 5.73
N VAL A 298 -4.05 2.04 5.85
CA VAL A 298 -4.26 1.34 7.10
C VAL A 298 -4.02 -0.15 6.90
N LEU A 299 -3.46 -0.80 7.90
CA LEU A 299 -3.11 -2.21 7.91
C LEU A 299 -3.46 -2.80 9.27
N LYS A 300 -4.12 -3.97 9.27
CA LYS A 300 -4.33 -4.79 10.46
C LYS A 300 -3.22 -5.84 10.53
N LEU A 301 -2.64 -6.04 11.69
CA LEU A 301 -1.63 -7.07 11.97
C LEU A 301 -1.94 -7.71 13.32
N PHE A 302 -2.51 -8.90 13.33
CA PHE A 302 -2.98 -9.57 14.54
C PHE A 302 -3.94 -8.68 15.35
N GLY A 303 -3.53 -8.25 16.55
CA GLY A 303 -4.29 -7.33 17.38
C GLY A 303 -3.95 -5.85 17.17
N LEU A 304 -3.04 -5.54 16.27
CA LEU A 304 -2.53 -4.20 16.04
C LEU A 304 -3.09 -3.60 14.74
N THR A 305 -3.36 -2.31 14.75
CA THR A 305 -3.65 -1.50 13.57
C THR A 305 -2.51 -0.50 13.36
N ALA A 306 -1.96 -0.44 12.16
CA ALA A 306 -0.96 0.54 11.76
C ALA A 306 -1.49 1.39 10.60
N ALA A 307 -1.43 2.71 10.72
CA ALA A 307 -1.97 3.62 9.73
C ALA A 307 -1.05 4.82 9.49
N SER A 308 -1.07 5.34 8.28
CA SER A 308 -0.32 6.55 7.91
C SER A 308 -1.06 7.39 6.88
N THR A 309 -0.78 8.69 6.87
CA THR A 309 -1.28 9.62 5.85
C THR A 309 -0.30 10.77 5.69
N GLY A 310 -0.22 11.36 4.48
CA GLY A 310 0.73 12.41 4.17
C GLY A 310 2.15 11.90 4.04
N ILE A 311 3.12 12.62 4.60
CA ILE A 311 4.54 12.28 4.53
C ILE A 311 5.10 11.90 5.90
N ASN A 312 6.12 11.04 5.90
CA ASN A 312 6.93 10.73 7.06
C ASN A 312 8.19 11.62 7.11
N GLU A 313 9.02 11.50 8.15
CA GLU A 313 10.23 12.30 8.32
C GLU A 313 11.20 12.15 7.14
N LYS A 314 11.40 10.91 6.67
CA LYS A 314 12.26 10.63 5.52
C LYS A 314 11.80 11.34 4.25
N ALA A 315 10.50 11.37 4.00
CA ALA A 315 9.93 12.07 2.85
C ALA A 315 9.99 13.58 3.00
N ALA A 316 9.81 14.11 4.22
CA ALA A 316 9.99 15.54 4.52
C ALA A 316 11.43 15.98 4.27
N GLN A 317 12.41 15.19 4.76
CA GLN A 317 13.85 15.43 4.52
C GLN A 317 14.20 15.40 3.03
N ALA A 318 13.72 14.39 2.30
CA ALA A 318 13.96 14.26 0.86
C ALA A 318 13.33 15.39 0.03
N ALA A 319 12.25 16.00 0.54
CA ALA A 319 11.59 17.16 -0.06
C ALA A 319 12.13 18.51 0.46
N GLU A 320 13.17 18.49 1.31
CA GLU A 320 13.78 19.66 1.94
C GLU A 320 12.76 20.55 2.71
N ILE A 321 11.73 19.93 3.29
CA ILE A 321 10.71 20.63 4.09
C ILE A 321 11.18 20.67 5.54
N ALA A 322 11.32 21.88 6.10
CA ALA A 322 11.57 22.07 7.52
C ALA A 322 10.33 21.71 8.32
N TYR A 323 10.42 20.67 9.15
CA TYR A 323 9.28 20.12 9.89
C TYR A 323 9.50 20.10 11.39
N GLY A 324 8.40 20.22 12.13
CA GLY A 324 8.28 19.84 13.53
C GLY A 324 7.52 18.52 13.65
N LYS A 325 7.66 17.87 14.78
CA LYS A 325 6.94 16.63 15.07
C LYS A 325 6.50 16.57 16.51
N VAL A 326 5.44 15.83 16.77
CA VAL A 326 5.00 15.44 18.10
C VAL A 326 4.75 13.95 18.14
N VAL A 327 5.14 13.29 19.23
CA VAL A 327 4.84 11.88 19.50
C VAL A 327 4.10 11.81 20.83
N LEU A 328 2.95 11.14 20.86
CA LEU A 328 2.12 11.00 22.04
C LEU A 328 1.53 9.59 22.13
N PHE A 329 1.16 9.19 23.36
CA PHE A 329 0.65 7.85 23.65
C PHE A 329 -0.74 7.91 24.31
N PRO A 330 -1.76 8.44 23.64
CA PRO A 330 -3.10 8.56 24.19
C PRO A 330 -3.79 7.20 24.28
N ALA A 331 -4.80 7.11 25.13
CA ALA A 331 -5.71 5.96 25.15
C ALA A 331 -6.69 6.02 23.98
N SER A 332 -7.13 4.86 23.49
CA SER A 332 -8.11 4.72 22.43
C SER A 332 -9.47 5.35 22.77
N HIS A 333 -9.85 5.28 24.05
CA HIS A 333 -11.06 5.86 24.64
C HIS A 333 -10.84 6.15 26.12
N ALA A 334 -11.88 6.61 26.83
CA ALA A 334 -11.81 6.96 28.23
C ALA A 334 -11.28 5.78 29.10
N ALA A 335 -10.19 6.00 29.83
CA ALA A 335 -9.49 4.93 30.55
C ALA A 335 -10.32 4.25 31.65
N TYR A 336 -11.38 4.92 32.15
CA TYR A 336 -12.32 4.34 33.14
C TYR A 336 -13.34 3.40 32.48
N TYR A 337 -13.46 3.39 31.15
CA TYR A 337 -14.30 2.43 30.43
C TYR A 337 -13.45 1.21 30.06
N PRO A 338 -13.97 -0.02 30.22
CA PRO A 338 -13.19 -1.23 30.00
C PRO A 338 -12.66 -1.36 28.56
N GLY A 339 -11.46 -1.90 28.40
CA GLY A 339 -10.87 -2.21 27.10
C GLY A 339 -10.02 -1.09 26.51
N ALA A 340 -9.82 0.03 27.19
CA ALA A 340 -8.95 1.10 26.72
C ALA A 340 -7.52 0.59 26.46
N GLN A 341 -7.00 0.89 25.27
CA GLN A 341 -5.65 0.53 24.82
C GLN A 341 -4.87 1.79 24.46
N SER A 342 -3.58 1.80 24.75
CA SER A 342 -2.71 2.89 24.31
C SER A 342 -2.46 2.79 22.80
N MET A 343 -2.37 3.94 22.13
CA MET A 343 -1.88 4.05 20.76
C MET A 343 -0.66 4.97 20.72
N ALA A 344 0.31 4.68 19.87
CA ALA A 344 1.36 5.61 19.51
C ALA A 344 0.86 6.48 18.35
N MET A 345 0.91 7.79 18.49
CA MET A 345 0.52 8.76 17.48
C MET A 345 1.68 9.71 17.23
N LYS A 346 2.03 9.91 15.96
CA LYS A 346 3.03 10.85 15.51
C LYS A 346 2.42 11.77 14.47
N VAL A 347 2.58 13.07 14.64
CA VAL A 347 2.10 14.10 13.72
C VAL A 347 3.25 14.97 13.29
N LEU A 348 3.38 15.20 11.99
CA LEU A 348 4.36 16.09 11.37
C LEU A 348 3.68 17.35 10.87
N TYR A 349 4.33 18.49 11.08
CA TYR A 349 3.86 19.81 10.61
C TYR A 349 5.05 20.64 10.08
N GLU A 350 4.78 21.55 9.15
CA GLU A 350 5.75 22.49 8.60
C GLU A 350 6.07 23.57 9.63
N LYS A 351 7.35 23.85 9.91
CA LYS A 351 7.75 24.77 11.00
C LYS A 351 7.25 26.20 10.81
N GLU A 352 7.32 26.74 9.59
CA GLU A 352 6.96 28.14 9.35
C GLU A 352 5.44 28.36 9.33
N SER A 353 4.72 27.52 8.60
CA SER A 353 3.28 27.69 8.37
C SER A 353 2.41 26.97 9.39
N LEU A 354 2.98 26.04 10.14
CA LEU A 354 2.30 25.06 11.00
C LEU A 354 1.32 24.16 10.23
N ARG A 355 1.38 24.09 8.92
CA ARG A 355 0.55 23.22 8.10
C ARG A 355 0.84 21.76 8.39
N LEU A 356 -0.20 20.95 8.53
CA LEU A 356 -0.07 19.51 8.71
C LEU A 356 0.55 18.86 7.47
N LEU A 357 1.56 18.03 7.67
CA LEU A 357 2.31 17.34 6.61
C LEU A 357 2.04 15.85 6.57
N GLY A 358 1.90 15.23 7.74
CA GLY A 358 1.72 13.80 7.82
C GLY A 358 1.37 13.33 9.21
N ALA A 359 0.86 12.11 9.29
CA ALA A 359 0.56 11.45 10.55
C ALA A 359 0.74 9.94 10.44
N GLN A 360 1.10 9.33 11.57
CA GLN A 360 1.26 7.90 11.74
C GLN A 360 0.65 7.49 13.07
N ILE A 361 -0.13 6.42 13.07
CA ILE A 361 -0.76 5.91 14.30
C ILE A 361 -0.61 4.39 14.32
N VAL A 362 -0.19 3.86 15.47
CA VAL A 362 -0.10 2.42 15.70
C VAL A 362 -0.74 2.08 17.03
N GLY A 363 -1.68 1.16 17.07
CA GLY A 363 -2.41 0.78 18.27
C GLY A 363 -3.44 -0.31 18.02
N GLY A 364 -4.24 -0.66 19.00
CA GLY A 364 -5.33 -1.63 18.85
C GLY A 364 -6.55 -1.00 18.20
N GLU A 365 -7.35 -0.32 18.98
CA GLU A 365 -8.62 0.27 18.54
C GLU A 365 -8.53 1.78 18.28
N GLY A 366 -9.37 2.28 17.39
CA GLY A 366 -9.57 3.71 17.13
C GLY A 366 -8.47 4.40 16.36
N VAL A 367 -7.53 3.65 15.78
CA VAL A 367 -6.47 4.13 14.90
C VAL A 367 -7.05 4.63 13.58
N ASP A 368 -7.92 3.85 12.96
CA ASP A 368 -8.62 4.14 11.70
C ASP A 368 -9.42 5.43 11.77
N LYS A 369 -10.19 5.63 12.86
CA LYS A 369 -10.93 6.86 13.11
C LYS A 369 -10.02 8.11 13.09
N ARG A 370 -8.89 8.06 13.81
CA ARG A 370 -8.01 9.23 13.99
C ARG A 370 -7.16 9.52 12.76
N ILE A 371 -6.70 8.49 12.08
CA ILE A 371 -5.94 8.70 10.86
C ILE A 371 -6.81 9.34 9.77
N ASP A 372 -8.11 9.02 9.68
CA ASP A 372 -9.03 9.63 8.73
C ASP A 372 -9.34 11.10 9.05
N VAL A 373 -9.44 11.44 10.35
CA VAL A 373 -9.54 12.86 10.76
C VAL A 373 -8.30 13.63 10.36
N LEU A 374 -7.10 13.10 10.64
CA LEU A 374 -5.83 13.73 10.26
C LEU A 374 -5.65 13.77 8.73
N ALA A 375 -6.08 12.75 8.01
CA ALA A 375 -6.07 12.74 6.55
C ALA A 375 -6.97 13.84 5.97
N THR A 376 -8.14 14.06 6.57
CA THR A 376 -9.05 15.14 6.19
C THR A 376 -8.46 16.50 6.51
N ALA A 377 -7.84 16.67 7.68
CA ALA A 377 -7.15 17.88 8.08
C ALA A 377 -6.00 18.24 7.12
N ILE A 378 -5.16 17.26 6.76
CA ILE A 378 -4.08 17.45 5.77
C ILE A 378 -4.66 17.83 4.40
N ARG A 379 -5.72 17.15 3.96
CA ARG A 379 -6.37 17.43 2.68
C ARG A 379 -6.97 18.85 2.62
N SER A 380 -7.47 19.32 3.76
CA SER A 380 -7.98 20.70 3.92
C SER A 380 -6.88 21.74 4.12
N LYS A 381 -5.60 21.32 4.10
CA LYS A 381 -4.42 22.18 4.38
C LYS A 381 -4.50 22.87 5.75
N MET A 382 -5.10 22.20 6.71
CA MET A 382 -5.29 22.69 8.07
C MET A 382 -3.94 22.88 8.77
N LYS A 383 -3.85 23.91 9.61
CA LYS A 383 -2.71 24.12 10.49
C LYS A 383 -2.83 23.26 11.74
N ALA A 384 -1.69 22.87 12.30
CA ALA A 384 -1.64 21.97 13.45
C ALA A 384 -2.40 22.52 14.69
N LEU A 385 -2.37 23.82 14.90
CA LEU A 385 -3.09 24.45 16.02
C LEU A 385 -4.61 24.41 15.84
N GLU A 386 -5.12 24.35 14.61
CA GLU A 386 -6.56 24.21 14.37
C GLU A 386 -7.10 22.83 14.77
N LEU A 387 -6.22 21.83 15.02
CA LEU A 387 -6.63 20.55 15.60
C LEU A 387 -7.23 20.72 17.02
N THR A 388 -6.85 21.74 17.76
CA THR A 388 -7.39 22.05 19.09
C THR A 388 -8.87 22.46 19.05
N GLU A 389 -9.32 23.04 17.94
CA GLU A 389 -10.66 23.56 17.71
C GLU A 389 -11.65 22.50 17.16
N LEU A 390 -11.14 21.30 16.79
CA LEU A 390 -12.01 20.27 16.22
C LEU A 390 -13.01 19.77 17.26
N ASP A 391 -14.31 19.91 16.97
CA ASP A 391 -15.40 19.37 17.77
C ASP A 391 -15.65 17.91 17.35
N LEU A 392 -14.93 17.00 18.00
CA LEU A 392 -14.98 15.57 17.72
C LEU A 392 -15.93 14.84 18.65
N SER A 393 -16.68 13.89 18.09
CA SER A 393 -17.69 13.14 18.86
C SER A 393 -17.08 12.33 20.00
N TYR A 394 -17.67 12.44 21.17
CA TYR A 394 -17.24 11.77 22.39
C TYR A 394 -18.38 10.98 23.06
N ALA A 395 -18.06 9.77 23.43
CA ALA A 395 -18.68 9.01 24.50
C ALA A 395 -17.64 8.02 25.03
N PRO A 396 -17.71 7.57 26.31
CA PRO A 396 -16.66 6.76 26.93
C PRO A 396 -16.19 5.54 26.14
N PRO A 397 -17.05 4.79 25.41
CA PRO A 397 -16.61 3.65 24.61
C PRO A 397 -15.82 4.01 23.35
N TYR A 398 -15.86 5.26 22.87
CA TYR A 398 -15.36 5.64 21.56
C TYR A 398 -14.18 6.62 21.60
N SER A 399 -14.08 7.43 22.64
CA SER A 399 -13.04 8.45 22.78
C SER A 399 -12.89 8.91 24.23
N SER A 400 -12.09 9.93 24.45
CA SER A 400 -12.06 10.76 25.64
C SER A 400 -12.48 12.18 25.28
N ALA A 401 -12.86 12.99 26.28
CA ALA A 401 -13.29 14.38 26.07
C ALA A 401 -12.23 15.23 25.35
N LYS A 402 -10.95 14.90 25.55
CA LYS A 402 -9.83 15.35 24.71
C LYS A 402 -9.48 14.20 23.77
N ASP A 403 -9.99 14.23 22.55
CA ASP A 403 -9.62 13.20 21.55
C ASP A 403 -8.11 13.25 21.29
N PRO A 404 -7.47 12.10 21.02
CA PRO A 404 -6.07 12.04 20.60
C PRO A 404 -5.65 13.06 19.53
N VAL A 405 -6.54 13.40 18.61
CA VAL A 405 -6.29 14.43 17.59
C VAL A 405 -6.19 15.83 18.20
N ASN A 406 -7.11 16.17 19.12
CA ASN A 406 -7.02 17.44 19.86
C ASN A 406 -5.76 17.49 20.72
N MET A 407 -5.41 16.37 21.38
CA MET A 407 -4.18 16.28 22.19
C MET A 407 -2.93 16.54 21.37
N ALA A 408 -2.87 16.06 20.11
CA ALA A 408 -1.75 16.39 19.22
C ALA A 408 -1.67 17.90 18.95
N GLY A 409 -2.80 18.57 18.73
CA GLY A 409 -2.87 20.02 18.58
C GLY A 409 -2.36 20.76 19.82
N PHE A 410 -2.84 20.42 21.01
CA PHE A 410 -2.39 21.02 22.29
C PHE A 410 -0.89 20.81 22.52
N MET A 411 -0.38 19.62 22.23
CA MET A 411 1.04 19.31 22.38
C MET A 411 1.91 20.16 21.43
N ILE A 412 1.47 20.35 20.17
CA ILE A 412 2.18 21.20 19.21
C ILE A 412 2.14 22.65 19.66
N GLU A 413 1.02 23.15 20.16
CA GLU A 413 0.90 24.51 20.72
C GLU A 413 1.90 24.72 21.88
N ASP A 414 1.99 23.77 22.79
CA ASP A 414 2.91 23.87 23.95
C ASP A 414 4.38 23.78 23.52
N LEU A 415 4.72 22.97 22.52
CA LEU A 415 6.06 22.90 21.94
C LEU A 415 6.45 24.20 21.24
N GLU A 416 5.60 24.72 20.37
CA GLU A 416 5.88 25.94 19.58
C GLU A 416 5.90 27.20 20.44
N SER A 417 5.13 27.21 21.55
CA SER A 417 5.18 28.31 22.53
C SER A 417 6.32 28.19 23.56
N GLY A 418 7.12 27.11 23.50
CA GLY A 418 8.24 26.86 24.41
C GLY A 418 7.85 26.49 25.84
N LYS A 419 6.58 26.15 26.08
CA LYS A 419 6.10 25.71 27.41
C LYS A 419 6.62 24.34 27.78
N VAL A 420 6.85 23.46 26.80
CA VAL A 420 7.40 22.11 26.96
C VAL A 420 8.49 21.84 25.95
N GLN A 421 9.36 20.89 26.27
CA GLN A 421 10.30 20.29 25.33
C GLN A 421 9.99 18.81 25.20
N GLN A 422 10.08 18.27 24.01
CA GLN A 422 9.95 16.84 23.77
C GLN A 422 11.26 16.29 23.22
N PHE A 423 11.81 15.29 23.90
CA PHE A 423 12.95 14.52 23.42
C PHE A 423 12.44 13.28 22.67
N HIS A 424 13.09 12.93 21.61
CA HIS A 424 12.77 11.76 20.80
C HIS A 424 13.85 10.69 20.99
N TRP A 425 13.56 9.48 20.60
CA TRP A 425 14.48 8.35 20.78
C TRP A 425 15.89 8.57 20.19
N ASN A 426 15.98 9.32 19.11
CA ASN A 426 17.25 9.67 18.47
C ASN A 426 18.04 10.79 19.18
N ASP A 427 17.41 11.47 20.13
CA ASP A 427 18.05 12.55 20.92
C ASP A 427 18.69 12.00 22.21
N VAL A 428 18.41 10.72 22.55
CA VAL A 428 18.77 10.14 23.86
C VAL A 428 20.29 10.09 24.06
N GLU A 429 21.06 9.84 23.01
CA GLU A 429 22.53 9.79 23.08
C GLU A 429 23.16 11.17 23.37
N ASP A 430 22.46 12.26 23.02
CA ASP A 430 22.92 13.64 23.20
C ASP A 430 22.41 14.27 24.49
N LEU A 431 21.58 13.55 25.27
CA LEU A 431 21.11 14.06 26.56
C LEU A 431 22.21 14.06 27.61
N PRO A 432 22.29 15.09 28.46
CA PRO A 432 23.26 15.10 29.57
C PRO A 432 23.01 13.92 30.50
N CYS A 433 24.06 13.18 30.82
CA CYS A 433 24.01 12.16 31.85
C CYS A 433 24.10 12.86 33.21
N ASP A 434 23.01 12.97 33.92
CA ASP A 434 22.99 13.42 35.33
C ASP A 434 23.19 12.23 36.28
#